data_beabe897750cfb47c45b4372ca5f8ed5
#
_entry.id   beabe897750cfb47c45b4372ca5f8ed5
#
_cell.length_a   1.000
_cell.length_b   1.000
_cell.length_c   1.000
_cell.angle_alpha   90.00
_cell.angle_beta   90.00
_cell.angle_gamma   90.00
#
_symmetry.space_group_name_H-M   'P 1'
#
loop_
_entity.id
_entity.type
_entity.pdbx_description
1 polymer ?
#
loop_
_entity_poly.entity_id
_entity_poly.type
_entity_poly.pdbx_seq_one_letter_code
_entity_poly.pdbx_strand_id
1 'polypeptide(L)'
;MISQAQNISKRYGNHLAVNNIHLQFEKGTFNAILGPNGAGKSTTISMLIGLKQPTQGEIIYEPSTKIGVVFQTSVLDEMLTVRENLAIRARQYKGLKPNRVSSLIDRLGLSAFQKQKYGTLSGGQKRRVDIARALLSQPDILFLDEPTTGLDIQTRKSIWDLLYQLQREEGMTVVLTTHYLDEADEADQI
;
A
#
# COMPACT_ATOMS: atom_id res chain seq x y z
N MET A 1 10.26 14.53 7.66
CA MET A 1 10.37 13.89 6.33
C MET A 1 10.74 12.43 6.52
N ILE A 2 10.02 11.50 5.88
CA ILE A 2 10.29 10.06 5.95
C ILE A 2 10.97 9.55 4.67
N SER A 3 10.63 10.15 3.52
CA SER A 3 11.21 9.80 2.23
C SER A 3 11.20 11.00 1.28
N GLN A 4 12.18 11.02 0.39
CA GLN A 4 12.30 12.00 -0.67
C GLN A 4 12.77 11.33 -1.96
N ALA A 5 12.12 11.65 -3.08
CA ALA A 5 12.55 11.30 -4.42
C ALA A 5 12.99 12.58 -5.15
N GLN A 6 14.21 12.62 -5.66
CA GLN A 6 14.81 13.79 -6.29
C GLN A 6 15.09 13.52 -7.77
N ASN A 7 14.47 14.29 -8.64
CA ASN A 7 14.67 14.27 -10.10
C ASN A 7 14.53 12.86 -10.70
N ILE A 8 13.64 12.03 -10.16
CA ILE A 8 13.53 10.66 -10.61
C ILE A 8 12.89 10.58 -11.99
N SER A 9 13.51 9.83 -12.85
CA SER A 9 13.01 9.50 -14.18
C SER A 9 13.10 8.00 -14.43
N LYS A 10 12.17 7.46 -15.23
CA LYS A 10 12.19 6.06 -15.67
C LYS A 10 11.94 5.95 -17.15
N ARG A 11 12.89 5.34 -17.85
CA ARG A 11 12.82 5.06 -19.28
C ARG A 11 12.86 3.55 -19.53
N TYR A 12 12.01 3.11 -20.43
CA TYR A 12 11.97 1.72 -20.96
C TYR A 12 12.23 1.77 -22.46
N GLY A 13 13.44 1.45 -22.88
CA GLY A 13 13.86 1.67 -24.27
C GLY A 13 13.64 3.12 -24.68
N ASN A 14 12.82 3.36 -25.69
CA ASN A 14 12.48 4.72 -26.17
C ASN A 14 11.30 5.38 -25.41
N HIS A 15 10.60 4.65 -24.56
CA HIS A 15 9.46 5.16 -23.80
C HIS A 15 9.90 5.77 -22.47
N LEU A 16 9.60 7.07 -22.27
CA LEU A 16 9.82 7.77 -21.02
C LEU A 16 8.54 7.68 -20.17
N ALA A 17 8.52 6.76 -19.22
CA ALA A 17 7.34 6.48 -18.38
C ALA A 17 7.18 7.46 -17.22
N VAL A 18 8.29 7.97 -16.68
CA VAL A 18 8.31 8.99 -15.61
C VAL A 18 9.43 9.97 -15.95
N ASN A 19 9.16 11.28 -15.86
CA ASN A 19 10.07 12.32 -16.29
C ASN A 19 10.29 13.34 -15.19
N ASN A 20 11.47 13.33 -14.59
CA ASN A 20 12.00 14.38 -13.70
C ASN A 20 11.03 14.80 -12.59
N ILE A 21 10.47 13.86 -11.86
CA ILE A 21 9.55 14.15 -10.76
C ILE A 21 10.29 14.31 -9.43
N HIS A 22 9.72 15.17 -8.58
CA HIS A 22 10.13 15.37 -7.19
C HIS A 22 8.98 15.02 -6.28
N LEU A 23 9.24 14.19 -5.27
CA LEU A 23 8.24 13.82 -4.27
C LEU A 23 8.88 13.90 -2.89
N GLN A 24 8.09 14.33 -1.92
CA GLN A 24 8.53 14.45 -0.55
C GLN A 24 7.38 13.97 0.37
N PHE A 25 7.67 13.05 1.28
CA PHE A 25 6.68 12.50 2.17
C PHE A 25 7.06 12.84 3.62
N GLU A 26 6.15 13.50 4.31
CA GLU A 26 6.30 13.78 5.75
C GLU A 26 5.80 12.59 6.58
N LYS A 27 6.33 12.45 7.80
CA LYS A 27 5.86 11.39 8.71
C LYS A 27 4.42 11.60 9.12
N GLY A 28 3.66 10.52 9.09
CA GLY A 28 2.28 10.52 9.55
C GLY A 28 1.30 11.26 8.64
N THR A 29 1.69 11.58 7.40
CA THR A 29 0.80 12.21 6.42
C THR A 29 0.12 11.17 5.53
N PHE A 30 -1.03 11.55 4.98
CA PHE A 30 -1.77 10.82 3.98
C PHE A 30 -1.57 11.50 2.62
N ASN A 31 -0.96 10.79 1.66
CA ASN A 31 -0.56 11.35 0.39
C ASN A 31 -1.24 10.61 -0.77
N ALA A 32 -1.69 11.34 -1.78
CA ALA A 32 -2.26 10.79 -3.00
C ALA A 32 -1.44 11.16 -4.23
N ILE A 33 -1.09 10.19 -5.05
CA ILE A 33 -0.53 10.41 -6.39
C ILE A 33 -1.66 10.25 -7.40
N LEU A 34 -2.19 11.37 -7.85
CA LEU A 34 -3.33 11.44 -8.76
C LEU A 34 -2.87 11.46 -10.22
N GLY A 35 -3.59 10.76 -11.08
CA GLY A 35 -3.34 10.84 -12.52
C GLY A 35 -4.12 9.78 -13.31
N PRO A 36 -4.30 9.98 -14.62
CA PRO A 36 -4.99 9.02 -15.48
C PRO A 36 -4.21 7.70 -15.61
N ASN A 37 -4.88 6.68 -16.16
CA ASN A 37 -4.22 5.42 -16.48
C ASN A 37 -3.10 5.68 -17.50
N GLY A 38 -1.94 5.04 -17.27
CA GLY A 38 -0.75 5.24 -18.11
C GLY A 38 0.11 6.45 -17.73
N ALA A 39 -0.26 7.27 -16.74
CA ALA A 39 0.53 8.45 -16.30
C ALA A 39 1.83 8.09 -15.56
N GLY A 40 2.16 6.82 -15.39
CA GLY A 40 3.39 6.40 -14.72
C GLY A 40 3.24 6.17 -13.20
N LYS A 41 2.03 6.22 -12.64
CA LYS A 41 1.78 6.04 -11.19
C LYS A 41 2.37 4.75 -10.62
N SER A 42 2.03 3.59 -11.20
CA SER A 42 2.57 2.28 -10.75
C SER A 42 4.07 2.16 -10.98
N THR A 43 4.61 2.82 -12.02
CA THR A 43 6.07 2.90 -12.23
C THR A 43 6.72 3.71 -11.11
N THR A 44 6.12 4.83 -10.72
CA THR A 44 6.59 5.68 -9.61
C THR A 44 6.57 4.89 -8.29
N ILE A 45 5.44 4.24 -7.95
CA ILE A 45 5.38 3.35 -6.77
C ILE A 45 6.46 2.28 -6.85
N SER A 46 6.64 1.62 -8.01
CA SER A 46 7.66 0.56 -8.17
C SER A 46 9.09 1.06 -7.92
N MET A 47 9.39 2.32 -8.26
CA MET A 47 10.68 2.95 -7.94
C MET A 47 10.76 3.27 -6.44
N LEU A 48 9.72 3.89 -5.87
CA LEU A 48 9.67 4.25 -4.45
C LEU A 48 9.85 3.02 -3.54
N ILE A 49 9.28 1.88 -3.85
CA ILE A 49 9.42 0.66 -3.04
C ILE A 49 10.67 -0.17 -3.38
N GLY A 50 11.54 0.31 -4.26
CA GLY A 50 12.79 -0.33 -4.62
C GLY A 50 12.68 -1.54 -5.55
N LEU A 51 11.49 -1.82 -6.13
CA LEU A 51 11.31 -2.88 -7.13
C LEU A 51 11.94 -2.53 -8.47
N LYS A 52 12.06 -1.24 -8.77
CA LYS A 52 12.70 -0.73 -9.99
C LYS A 52 13.65 0.40 -9.63
N GLN A 53 14.83 0.38 -10.22
CA GLN A 53 15.76 1.50 -10.09
C GLN A 53 15.33 2.63 -11.03
N PRO A 54 15.35 3.90 -10.60
CA PRO A 54 15.21 5.03 -11.51
C PRO A 54 16.34 5.02 -12.54
N THR A 55 16.06 5.53 -13.75
CA THR A 55 17.08 5.73 -14.79
C THR A 55 17.93 6.96 -14.47
N GLN A 56 17.33 7.95 -13.82
CA GLN A 56 17.97 9.17 -13.32
C GLN A 56 17.35 9.56 -11.99
N GLY A 57 18.09 10.33 -11.18
CA GLY A 57 17.68 10.78 -9.88
C GLY A 57 17.88 9.71 -8.81
N GLU A 58 17.44 10.02 -7.60
CA GLU A 58 17.61 9.16 -6.43
C GLU A 58 16.39 9.20 -5.51
N ILE A 59 16.27 8.14 -4.71
CA ILE A 59 15.23 8.01 -3.67
C ILE A 59 15.94 7.79 -2.34
N ILE A 60 15.64 8.65 -1.38
CA ILE A 60 16.26 8.65 -0.06
C ILE A 60 15.17 8.37 0.97
N TYR A 61 15.44 7.43 1.86
CA TYR A 61 14.62 7.11 3.03
C TYR A 61 15.36 7.47 4.31
N GLU A 62 14.62 7.85 5.33
CA GLU A 62 15.18 7.90 6.67
C GLU A 62 15.73 6.51 7.06
N PRO A 63 16.87 6.43 7.76
CA PRO A 63 17.47 5.15 8.14
C PRO A 63 16.47 4.24 8.88
N SER A 64 16.49 2.95 8.55
CA SER A 64 15.64 1.91 9.15
C SER A 64 14.15 2.01 8.86
N THR A 65 13.70 2.88 7.94
CA THR A 65 12.31 2.98 7.51
C THR A 65 11.80 1.64 6.99
N LYS A 66 10.72 1.14 7.57
CA LYS A 66 10.04 -0.08 7.13
C LYS A 66 8.94 0.28 6.15
N ILE A 67 8.97 -0.39 5.02
CA ILE A 67 8.02 -0.18 3.92
C ILE A 67 7.00 -1.31 3.89
N GLY A 68 5.72 -0.97 3.91
CA GLY A 68 4.61 -1.85 3.58
C GLY A 68 4.10 -1.57 2.17
N VAL A 69 3.63 -2.59 1.47
CA VAL A 69 3.14 -2.42 0.08
C VAL A 69 1.86 -3.20 -0.12
N VAL A 70 0.87 -2.57 -0.73
CA VAL A 70 -0.34 -3.20 -1.25
C VAL A 70 -0.35 -3.00 -2.76
N PHE A 71 -0.17 -4.09 -3.50
CA PHE A 71 -0.17 -4.05 -4.96
C PHE A 71 -1.59 -3.97 -5.53
N GLN A 72 -1.72 -3.51 -6.75
CA GLN A 72 -2.98 -3.54 -7.49
C GLN A 72 -3.52 -4.97 -7.60
N THR A 73 -2.66 -5.93 -7.96
CA THR A 73 -2.97 -7.37 -7.95
C THR A 73 -2.43 -8.00 -6.68
N SER A 74 -3.26 -8.79 -6.01
CA SER A 74 -2.84 -9.50 -4.80
C SER A 74 -1.76 -10.53 -5.07
N VAL A 75 -0.89 -10.70 -4.08
CA VAL A 75 0.18 -11.73 -4.06
C VAL A 75 -0.14 -12.88 -3.10
N LEU A 76 -1.39 -12.96 -2.61
CA LEU A 76 -1.84 -14.00 -1.69
C LEU A 76 -2.32 -15.23 -2.45
N ASP A 77 -2.19 -16.40 -1.83
CA ASP A 77 -2.62 -17.67 -2.40
C ASP A 77 -4.15 -17.81 -2.27
N GLU A 78 -4.82 -17.99 -3.40
CA GLU A 78 -6.27 -18.10 -3.49
C GLU A 78 -6.81 -19.39 -2.85
N MET A 79 -6.01 -20.43 -2.75
CA MET A 79 -6.39 -21.74 -2.20
C MET A 79 -6.26 -21.81 -0.68
N LEU A 80 -5.50 -20.92 -0.10
CA LEU A 80 -5.33 -20.83 1.36
C LEU A 80 -6.39 -19.94 1.99
N THR A 81 -6.69 -20.19 3.25
CA THR A 81 -7.54 -19.31 4.04
C THR A 81 -6.86 -17.98 4.32
N VAL A 82 -7.63 -16.96 4.69
CA VAL A 82 -7.10 -15.66 5.13
C VAL A 82 -6.05 -15.83 6.23
N ARG A 83 -6.39 -16.63 7.26
CA ARG A 83 -5.51 -16.86 8.40
C ARG A 83 -4.21 -17.56 8.01
N GLU A 84 -4.27 -18.56 7.13
CA GLU A 84 -3.08 -19.28 6.64
C GLU A 84 -2.16 -18.35 5.84
N ASN A 85 -2.71 -17.56 4.91
CA ASN A 85 -1.95 -16.57 4.17
C ASN A 85 -1.19 -15.62 5.10
N LEU A 86 -1.88 -15.04 6.08
CA LEU A 86 -1.26 -14.11 7.04
C LEU A 86 -0.23 -14.81 7.92
N ALA A 87 -0.51 -16.05 8.38
CA ALA A 87 0.41 -16.82 9.23
C ALA A 87 1.69 -17.20 8.49
N ILE A 88 1.59 -17.65 7.23
CA ILE A 88 2.76 -17.97 6.40
C ILE A 88 3.62 -16.72 6.19
N ARG A 89 2.99 -15.59 5.88
CA ARG A 89 3.71 -14.33 5.69
C ARG A 89 4.36 -13.84 6.97
N ALA A 90 3.67 -13.95 8.10
CA ALA A 90 4.21 -13.55 9.41
C ALA A 90 5.51 -14.28 9.78
N ARG A 91 5.64 -15.57 9.41
CA ARG A 91 6.86 -16.36 9.67
C ARG A 91 8.11 -15.83 8.95
N GLN A 92 7.94 -15.00 7.92
CA GLN A 92 9.05 -14.39 7.18
C GLN A 92 9.67 -13.20 7.92
N TYR A 93 9.00 -12.66 8.93
CA TYR A 93 9.47 -11.53 9.72
C TYR A 93 9.99 -11.99 11.08
N LYS A 94 11.24 -11.62 11.38
CA LYS A 94 11.83 -11.89 12.71
C LYS A 94 11.27 -10.93 13.76
N GLY A 95 11.05 -11.44 14.98
CA GLY A 95 10.66 -10.59 16.12
C GLY A 95 9.20 -10.14 16.15
N LEU A 96 8.32 -10.69 15.31
CA LEU A 96 6.89 -10.40 15.43
C LEU A 96 6.30 -11.01 16.73
N LYS A 97 5.43 -10.25 17.38
CA LYS A 97 4.68 -10.74 18.53
C LYS A 97 3.80 -11.93 18.14
N PRO A 98 3.69 -12.99 18.95
CA PRO A 98 2.92 -14.20 18.63
C PRO A 98 1.45 -13.92 18.25
N ASN A 99 0.84 -12.88 18.84
CA ASN A 99 -0.54 -12.49 18.60
C ASN A 99 -0.73 -11.50 17.43
N ARG A 100 0.34 -11.15 16.68
CA ARG A 100 0.27 -10.12 15.62
C ARG A 100 -0.79 -10.44 14.55
N VAL A 101 -0.83 -11.69 14.09
CA VAL A 101 -1.83 -12.13 13.09
C VAL A 101 -3.25 -11.99 13.63
N SER A 102 -3.51 -12.50 14.84
CA SER A 102 -4.84 -12.39 15.46
C SER A 102 -5.26 -10.95 15.69
N SER A 103 -4.36 -10.12 16.19
CA SER A 103 -4.61 -8.68 16.39
C SER A 103 -4.97 -7.98 15.07
N LEU A 104 -4.31 -8.28 13.96
CA LEU A 104 -4.64 -7.70 12.66
C LEU A 104 -5.97 -8.21 12.11
N ILE A 105 -6.27 -9.50 12.31
CA ILE A 105 -7.57 -10.09 11.93
C ILE A 105 -8.71 -9.36 12.62
N ASP A 106 -8.61 -9.15 13.92
CA ASP A 106 -9.66 -8.47 14.69
C ASP A 106 -9.77 -6.98 14.31
N ARG A 107 -8.64 -6.29 14.25
CA ARG A 107 -8.58 -4.85 13.96
C ARG A 107 -9.10 -4.48 12.57
N LEU A 108 -8.82 -5.32 11.56
CA LEU A 108 -9.23 -5.08 10.18
C LEU A 108 -10.59 -5.69 9.82
N GLY A 109 -11.30 -6.25 10.82
CA GLY A 109 -12.62 -6.81 10.63
C GLY A 109 -12.64 -8.09 9.80
N LEU A 110 -11.56 -8.91 9.89
CA LEU A 110 -11.43 -10.15 9.12
C LEU A 110 -11.99 -11.37 9.85
N SER A 111 -12.40 -11.24 11.12
CA SER A 111 -12.77 -12.34 12.01
C SER A 111 -13.88 -13.21 11.44
N ALA A 112 -14.88 -12.60 10.76
CA ALA A 112 -16.02 -13.32 10.18
C ALA A 112 -15.64 -14.27 9.03
N PHE A 113 -14.57 -13.99 8.32
CA PHE A 113 -14.16 -14.76 7.13
C PHE A 113 -12.70 -15.24 7.17
N GLN A 114 -12.04 -15.19 8.32
CA GLN A 114 -10.63 -15.60 8.46
C GLN A 114 -10.36 -17.07 8.09
N LYS A 115 -11.39 -17.92 8.16
CA LYS A 115 -11.33 -19.34 7.79
C LYS A 115 -11.77 -19.63 6.35
N GLN A 116 -12.24 -18.61 5.61
CA GLN A 116 -12.58 -18.74 4.20
C GLN A 116 -11.33 -18.67 3.32
N LYS A 117 -11.36 -19.38 2.20
CA LYS A 117 -10.30 -19.30 1.19
C LYS A 117 -10.25 -17.90 0.59
N TYR A 118 -9.04 -17.36 0.44
CA TYR A 118 -8.84 -16.01 -0.09
C TYR A 118 -9.50 -15.82 -1.46
N GLY A 119 -9.41 -16.83 -2.34
CA GLY A 119 -10.01 -16.77 -3.68
C GLY A 119 -11.53 -16.57 -3.69
N THR A 120 -12.25 -16.95 -2.62
CA THR A 120 -13.71 -16.87 -2.53
C THR A 120 -14.24 -15.55 -1.94
N LEU A 121 -13.34 -14.65 -1.54
CA LEU A 121 -13.68 -13.37 -0.92
C LEU A 121 -14.17 -12.35 -1.94
N SER A 122 -15.01 -11.40 -1.49
CA SER A 122 -15.34 -10.21 -2.27
C SER A 122 -14.10 -9.31 -2.48
N GLY A 123 -14.13 -8.42 -3.47
CA GLY A 123 -13.03 -7.48 -3.75
C GLY A 123 -12.62 -6.66 -2.52
N GLY A 124 -13.57 -6.11 -1.79
CA GLY A 124 -13.30 -5.35 -0.56
C GLY A 124 -12.72 -6.19 0.56
N GLN A 125 -13.20 -7.43 0.74
CA GLN A 125 -12.63 -8.37 1.69
C GLN A 125 -11.18 -8.72 1.31
N LYS A 126 -10.91 -9.03 0.04
CA LYS A 126 -9.54 -9.26 -0.48
C LYS A 126 -8.63 -8.07 -0.18
N ARG A 127 -9.10 -6.85 -0.43
CA ARG A 127 -8.31 -5.63 -0.19
C ARG A 127 -7.96 -5.44 1.29
N ARG A 128 -8.92 -5.71 2.21
CA ARG A 128 -8.63 -5.68 3.66
C ARG A 128 -7.57 -6.70 4.06
N VAL A 129 -7.58 -7.90 3.47
CA VAL A 129 -6.56 -8.94 3.74
C VAL A 129 -5.20 -8.53 3.17
N ASP A 130 -5.14 -7.90 1.99
CA ASP A 130 -3.90 -7.38 1.41
C ASP A 130 -3.28 -6.28 2.29
N ILE A 131 -4.12 -5.39 2.85
CA ILE A 131 -3.70 -4.38 3.82
C ILE A 131 -3.16 -5.07 5.09
N ALA A 132 -3.90 -6.06 5.64
CA ALA A 132 -3.44 -6.82 6.80
C ALA A 132 -2.06 -7.44 6.58
N ARG A 133 -1.84 -8.03 5.42
CA ARG A 133 -0.54 -8.60 5.02
C ARG A 133 0.57 -7.54 5.02
N ALA A 134 0.30 -6.37 4.45
CA ALA A 134 1.28 -5.29 4.40
C ALA A 134 1.63 -4.74 5.78
N LEU A 135 0.67 -4.75 6.72
CA LEU A 135 0.84 -4.28 8.10
C LEU A 135 1.56 -5.27 9.02
N LEU A 136 1.80 -6.51 8.60
CA LEU A 136 2.49 -7.51 9.43
C LEU A 136 3.86 -7.02 9.91
N SER A 137 4.62 -6.37 9.05
CA SER A 137 5.96 -5.83 9.33
C SER A 137 5.97 -4.59 10.22
N GLN A 138 4.82 -4.05 10.59
CA GLN A 138 4.69 -2.74 11.27
C GLN A 138 5.43 -1.64 10.49
N PRO A 139 4.96 -1.32 9.27
CA PRO A 139 5.63 -0.35 8.42
C PRO A 139 5.49 1.07 8.96
N ASP A 140 6.51 1.90 8.71
CA ASP A 140 6.50 3.35 8.97
C ASP A 140 5.81 4.09 7.81
N ILE A 141 5.88 3.51 6.59
CA ILE A 141 5.23 4.02 5.39
C ILE A 141 4.55 2.88 4.62
N LEU A 142 3.30 3.08 4.23
CA LEU A 142 2.47 2.14 3.47
C LEU A 142 2.18 2.69 2.07
N PHE A 143 2.67 2.00 1.06
CA PHE A 143 2.36 2.28 -0.34
C PHE A 143 1.21 1.41 -0.83
N LEU A 144 0.23 2.02 -1.52
CA LEU A 144 -0.90 1.31 -2.11
C LEU A 144 -1.06 1.71 -3.59
N ASP A 145 -0.99 0.72 -4.47
CA ASP A 145 -1.19 0.97 -5.90
C ASP A 145 -2.66 0.71 -6.27
N GLU A 146 -3.39 1.80 -6.52
CA GLU A 146 -4.81 1.82 -6.87
C GLU A 146 -5.67 0.92 -5.95
N PRO A 147 -5.71 1.17 -4.62
CA PRO A 147 -6.28 0.24 -3.65
C PRO A 147 -7.79 0.04 -3.77
N THR A 148 -8.49 0.93 -4.44
CA THR A 148 -9.96 0.98 -4.51
C THR A 148 -10.51 0.71 -5.90
N THR A 149 -9.64 0.50 -6.90
CA THR A 149 -10.04 0.22 -8.28
C THR A 149 -10.91 -1.04 -8.36
N GLY A 150 -12.05 -0.93 -9.06
CA GLY A 150 -13.00 -2.04 -9.24
C GLY A 150 -13.93 -2.29 -8.04
N LEU A 151 -13.88 -1.47 -7.00
CA LEU A 151 -14.76 -1.54 -5.85
C LEU A 151 -15.97 -0.60 -6.00
N ASP A 152 -17.11 -0.98 -5.43
CA ASP A 152 -18.26 -0.10 -5.33
C ASP A 152 -18.01 1.07 -4.36
N ILE A 153 -18.83 2.13 -4.44
CA ILE A 153 -18.66 3.37 -3.70
C ILE A 153 -18.59 3.15 -2.18
N GLN A 154 -19.46 2.30 -1.63
CA GLN A 154 -19.50 2.05 -0.18
C GLN A 154 -18.25 1.30 0.29
N THR A 155 -17.84 0.30 -0.50
CA THR A 155 -16.62 -0.47 -0.22
C THR A 155 -15.38 0.42 -0.33
N ARG A 156 -15.30 1.31 -1.33
CA ARG A 156 -14.22 2.30 -1.45
C ARG A 156 -14.12 3.15 -0.19
N LYS A 157 -15.23 3.78 0.21
CA LYS A 157 -15.28 4.60 1.44
C LYS A 157 -14.80 3.81 2.66
N SER A 158 -15.25 2.58 2.82
CA SER A 158 -14.83 1.70 3.92
C SER A 158 -13.33 1.39 3.94
N ILE A 159 -12.67 1.30 2.77
CA ILE A 159 -11.21 1.14 2.68
C ILE A 159 -10.51 2.45 3.04
N TRP A 160 -11.02 3.60 2.60
CA TRP A 160 -10.49 4.91 2.97
C TRP A 160 -10.57 5.17 4.47
N ASP A 161 -11.74 4.97 5.08
CA ASP A 161 -11.92 5.10 6.53
C ASP A 161 -10.92 4.23 7.30
N LEU A 162 -10.70 3.01 6.83
CA LEU A 162 -9.71 2.11 7.41
C LEU A 162 -8.28 2.68 7.31
N LEU A 163 -7.87 3.18 6.14
CA LEU A 163 -6.54 3.74 5.93
C LEU A 163 -6.31 4.99 6.77
N TYR A 164 -7.31 5.87 6.88
CA TYR A 164 -7.27 7.04 7.77
C TYR A 164 -7.15 6.66 9.24
N GLN A 165 -7.93 5.68 9.67
CA GLN A 165 -7.84 5.18 11.04
C GLN A 165 -6.42 4.66 11.33
N LEU A 166 -5.84 3.88 10.43
CA LEU A 166 -4.49 3.35 10.56
C LEU A 166 -3.43 4.48 10.61
N GLN A 167 -3.57 5.48 9.74
CA GLN A 167 -2.68 6.65 9.72
C GLN A 167 -2.71 7.39 11.05
N ARG A 168 -3.91 7.68 11.57
CA ARG A 168 -4.07 8.45 12.82
C ARG A 168 -3.64 7.68 14.07
N GLU A 169 -3.98 6.38 14.16
CA GLU A 169 -3.70 5.58 15.35
C GLU A 169 -2.24 5.14 15.45
N GLU A 170 -1.59 4.86 14.33
CA GLU A 170 -0.21 4.35 14.28
C GLU A 170 0.83 5.44 13.94
N GLY A 171 0.39 6.64 13.55
CA GLY A 171 1.27 7.68 13.02
C GLY A 171 1.96 7.26 11.72
N MET A 172 1.37 6.29 11.00
CA MET A 172 1.92 5.71 9.79
C MET A 172 1.75 6.69 8.62
N THR A 173 2.76 6.82 7.78
CA THR A 173 2.64 7.57 6.53
C THR A 173 1.94 6.68 5.49
N VAL A 174 0.94 7.22 4.79
CA VAL A 174 0.23 6.52 3.72
C VAL A 174 0.50 7.21 2.40
N VAL A 175 0.83 6.45 1.38
CA VAL A 175 1.00 6.93 0.00
C VAL A 175 0.22 6.02 -0.92
N LEU A 176 -0.78 6.56 -1.61
CA LEU A 176 -1.55 5.78 -2.57
C LEU A 176 -1.56 6.41 -3.96
N THR A 177 -1.79 5.58 -4.95
CA THR A 177 -2.12 6.04 -6.30
C THR A 177 -3.61 5.93 -6.53
N THR A 178 -4.18 6.89 -7.23
CA THR A 178 -5.58 6.88 -7.65
C THR A 178 -5.78 7.61 -8.97
N HIS A 179 -6.89 7.34 -9.62
CA HIS A 179 -7.39 8.11 -10.76
C HIS A 179 -8.73 8.80 -10.44
N TYR A 180 -9.19 8.67 -9.20
CA TYR A 180 -10.40 9.32 -8.71
C TYR A 180 -10.06 10.61 -7.98
N LEU A 181 -10.68 11.73 -8.41
CA LEU A 181 -10.46 13.05 -7.80
C LEU A 181 -11.00 13.12 -6.37
N ASP A 182 -12.18 12.55 -6.15
CA ASP A 182 -12.83 12.50 -4.83
C ASP A 182 -11.98 11.78 -3.77
N GLU A 183 -11.14 10.86 -4.20
CA GLU A 183 -10.19 10.19 -3.32
C GLU A 183 -8.98 11.06 -2.97
N ALA A 184 -8.50 11.84 -3.92
CA ALA A 184 -7.36 12.71 -3.71
C ALA A 184 -7.70 13.93 -2.83
N ASP A 185 -8.92 14.45 -2.91
CA ASP A 185 -9.37 15.63 -2.16
C ASP A 185 -9.30 15.45 -0.64
N GLU A 186 -9.32 14.21 -0.15
CA GLU A 186 -9.21 13.90 1.27
C GLU A 186 -7.74 13.71 1.74
N ALA A 187 -6.76 13.73 0.85
CA ALA A 187 -5.35 13.57 1.22
C ALA A 187 -4.76 14.87 1.79
N ASP A 188 -3.76 14.74 2.70
CA ASP A 188 -3.01 15.88 3.21
C ASP A 188 -2.14 16.54 2.12
N GLN A 189 -1.74 15.74 1.13
CA GLN A 189 -0.91 16.18 -0.02
C GLN A 189 -1.33 15.41 -1.29
N ILE A 190 -1.32 16.12 -2.42
CA ILE A 190 -1.61 15.56 -3.74
C ILE A 190 -0.41 15.79 -4.67
#